data_b9e4e5af3003e1afabbef6163d69ee74
#
_entry.id   b9e4e5af3003e1afabbef6163d69ee74
#
_cell.length_a   1.000
_cell.length_b   1.000
_cell.length_c   1.000
_cell.angle_alpha   90.00
_cell.angle_beta   90.00
_cell.angle_gamma   90.00
#
_symmetry.space_group_name_H-M   'P 1'
#
loop_
_entity.id
_entity.type
_entity.pdbx_description
1 polymer ?
#
loop_
_entity_poly.entity_id
_entity_poly.type
_entity_poly.pdbx_seq_one_letter_code
_entity_poly.pdbx_strand_id
1 'polypeptide(L)'
;PPFEINGVPHYFVGHKLGTGFDRDRFIRDLKAVVEQGIAVIGEIPYTHYVFLGIGSGRGGIEHLNSAAVPFNGGPSLETREARIRTLDFLAHEYFHNYNVKRIRPIALGPFDYDTANLTSMLWVSEGFTVYYEYLMVARAGLMNQDELLDAFGRDMAAYENSTGHLFQSAAQSSYDTWTQGPFGGRSRGGISKTISYYNKGSALALLLDLKIRHETKNRKSLDTVMQTLYRRFYKELKRGWTDDEFRAVCETTAGVPLAEIFQYASTTTDIDYDKYLAYAGLQLEKPVELPDAYLGVVAEDVDGRLVVAAVESGSPAALANVAPMDEIKAVDAVKVDAQALNTVVASKKPGDKVTLTLARAGKEAQVEVLLGHKVRRSFKIVPIANPDPLQSAILHDLMKPGELGK
;
A
#
# COMPACT_ATOMS: atom_id res chain seq x y z
N PRO A 1 28.18 14.76 -7.27
CA PRO A 1 29.38 13.94 -7.41
C PRO A 1 28.99 12.52 -7.81
N PRO A 2 29.85 11.82 -8.57
CA PRO A 2 29.66 10.42 -8.88
C PRO A 2 29.97 9.55 -7.67
N PHE A 3 29.34 8.38 -7.60
CA PHE A 3 29.75 7.26 -6.76
C PHE A 3 29.76 5.99 -7.59
N GLU A 4 30.45 4.97 -7.13
CA GLU A 4 30.63 3.73 -7.87
C GLU A 4 30.23 2.53 -7.02
N ILE A 5 29.55 1.56 -7.63
CA ILE A 5 29.17 0.28 -7.00
C ILE A 5 29.59 -0.82 -7.97
N ASN A 6 30.45 -1.74 -7.55
CA ASN A 6 30.98 -2.85 -8.35
C ASN A 6 31.48 -2.40 -9.75
N GLY A 7 32.20 -1.28 -9.83
CA GLY A 7 32.76 -0.74 -11.07
C GLY A 7 31.73 0.00 -11.96
N VAL A 8 30.47 0.10 -11.55
CA VAL A 8 29.43 0.82 -12.31
C VAL A 8 29.23 2.21 -11.74
N PRO A 9 29.40 3.28 -12.55
CA PRO A 9 29.23 4.65 -12.10
C PRO A 9 27.77 5.05 -11.94
N HIS A 10 27.50 5.78 -10.87
CA HIS A 10 26.23 6.39 -10.55
C HIS A 10 26.40 7.90 -10.38
N TYR A 11 25.43 8.67 -10.83
CA TYR A 11 25.48 10.13 -10.81
C TYR A 11 24.22 10.70 -10.18
N PHE A 12 24.39 11.73 -9.35
CA PHE A 12 23.29 12.63 -9.00
C PHE A 12 23.55 13.97 -9.69
N VAL A 13 22.75 14.28 -10.69
CA VAL A 13 22.83 15.50 -11.49
C VAL A 13 21.68 16.40 -11.14
N GLY A 14 21.96 17.63 -10.74
CA GLY A 14 20.94 18.54 -10.28
C GLY A 14 20.77 19.77 -11.17
N HIS A 15 19.51 20.16 -11.39
CA HIS A 15 19.14 21.43 -12.02
C HIS A 15 18.32 22.26 -11.03
N LYS A 16 18.76 23.51 -10.79
CA LYS A 16 18.13 24.43 -9.83
C LYS A 16 17.98 23.82 -8.43
N LEU A 17 18.93 23.01 -8.03
CA LEU A 17 18.99 22.47 -6.68
C LEU A 17 19.11 23.61 -5.67
N GLY A 18 18.38 23.53 -4.57
CA GLY A 18 18.59 24.37 -3.41
C GLY A 18 20.00 24.17 -2.83
N THR A 19 20.42 25.11 -2.00
CA THR A 19 21.70 25.06 -1.27
C THR A 19 21.46 24.59 0.18
N GLY A 20 22.54 24.50 0.97
CA GLY A 20 22.42 24.30 2.42
C GLY A 20 22.28 22.86 2.86
N PHE A 21 22.80 21.87 2.14
CA PHE A 21 22.86 20.49 2.55
C PHE A 21 24.28 19.90 2.43
N ASP A 22 24.57 18.91 3.26
CA ASP A 22 25.81 18.12 3.21
C ASP A 22 25.76 17.15 2.02
N ARG A 23 26.45 17.52 0.94
CA ARG A 23 26.49 16.71 -0.30
C ARG A 23 27.17 15.36 -0.10
N ASP A 24 28.23 15.31 0.68
CA ASP A 24 28.99 14.08 0.87
C ASP A 24 28.19 13.09 1.69
N ARG A 25 27.51 13.54 2.72
CA ARG A 25 26.57 12.73 3.49
C ARG A 25 25.44 12.21 2.61
N PHE A 26 24.81 13.09 1.82
CA PHE A 26 23.73 12.70 0.92
C PHE A 26 24.16 11.62 -0.07
N ILE A 27 25.35 11.76 -0.66
CA ILE A 27 25.86 10.76 -1.62
C ILE A 27 26.19 9.43 -0.92
N ARG A 28 26.75 9.47 0.30
CA ARG A 28 26.95 8.23 1.07
C ARG A 28 25.66 7.52 1.40
N ASP A 29 24.64 8.28 1.85
CA ASP A 29 23.33 7.74 2.18
C ASP A 29 22.66 7.13 0.92
N LEU A 30 22.66 7.86 -0.20
CA LEU A 30 22.10 7.39 -1.48
C LEU A 30 22.83 6.15 -2.00
N LYS A 31 24.17 6.11 -1.91
CA LYS A 31 24.94 4.93 -2.29
C LYS A 31 24.52 3.70 -1.47
N ALA A 32 24.43 3.84 -0.15
CA ALA A 32 24.01 2.75 0.73
C ALA A 32 22.62 2.23 0.39
N VAL A 33 21.66 3.12 0.06
CA VAL A 33 20.30 2.75 -0.38
C VAL A 33 20.34 1.99 -1.71
N VAL A 34 21.09 2.49 -2.70
CA VAL A 34 21.23 1.84 -4.02
C VAL A 34 21.85 0.44 -3.89
N GLU A 35 22.85 0.28 -3.02
CA GLU A 35 23.46 -1.02 -2.72
C GLU A 35 22.43 -2.04 -2.22
N GLN A 36 21.47 -1.63 -1.39
CA GLN A 36 20.41 -2.52 -0.94
C GLN A 36 19.43 -2.90 -2.05
N GLY A 37 19.08 -1.98 -2.95
CA GLY A 37 18.27 -2.30 -4.13
C GLY A 37 18.96 -3.30 -5.06
N ILE A 38 20.27 -3.16 -5.26
CA ILE A 38 21.07 -4.13 -6.03
C ILE A 38 21.07 -5.50 -5.31
N ALA A 39 21.23 -5.52 -3.99
CA ALA A 39 21.28 -6.75 -3.21
C ALA A 39 19.96 -7.56 -3.28
N VAL A 40 18.81 -6.90 -3.39
CA VAL A 40 17.51 -7.57 -3.59
C VAL A 40 17.53 -8.46 -4.84
N ILE A 41 18.09 -7.99 -5.93
CA ILE A 41 18.08 -8.71 -7.23
C ILE A 41 19.37 -9.52 -7.43
N GLY A 42 20.50 -9.02 -6.92
CA GLY A 42 21.82 -9.63 -7.04
C GLY A 42 22.58 -9.28 -8.32
N GLU A 43 22.08 -8.35 -9.15
CA GLU A 43 22.71 -7.97 -10.43
C GLU A 43 22.50 -6.48 -10.73
N ILE A 44 23.50 -5.83 -11.35
CA ILE A 44 23.40 -4.47 -11.89
C ILE A 44 23.14 -4.58 -13.40
N PRO A 45 21.94 -4.26 -13.91
CA PRO A 45 21.57 -4.49 -15.31
C PRO A 45 21.84 -3.29 -16.22
N TYR A 46 22.69 -2.38 -15.84
CA TYR A 46 23.03 -1.16 -16.59
C TYR A 46 24.53 -0.87 -16.49
N THR A 47 25.02 -0.03 -17.39
CA THR A 47 26.45 0.40 -17.42
C THR A 47 26.68 1.71 -16.65
N HIS A 48 25.63 2.44 -16.33
CA HIS A 48 25.62 3.62 -15.50
C HIS A 48 24.19 3.91 -15.04
N TYR A 49 24.04 4.69 -13.95
CA TYR A 49 22.74 5.18 -13.51
C TYR A 49 22.78 6.67 -13.18
N VAL A 50 21.70 7.40 -13.52
CA VAL A 50 21.63 8.85 -13.31
C VAL A 50 20.36 9.23 -12.57
N PHE A 51 20.48 9.82 -11.40
CA PHE A 51 19.40 10.55 -10.75
C PHE A 51 19.42 12.00 -11.26
N LEU A 52 18.31 12.44 -11.85
CA LEU A 52 18.10 13.80 -12.31
C LEU A 52 17.30 14.58 -11.28
N GLY A 53 18.00 15.29 -10.37
CA GLY A 53 17.36 16.14 -9.38
C GLY A 53 16.89 17.44 -10.00
N ILE A 54 15.59 17.66 -10.06
CA ILE A 54 14.98 18.91 -10.56
C ILE A 54 14.38 19.63 -9.37
N GLY A 55 14.57 20.91 -9.21
CA GLY A 55 14.12 21.73 -8.07
C GLY A 55 12.71 21.38 -7.55
N SER A 56 11.87 22.33 -7.25
CA SER A 56 10.51 22.07 -6.75
C SER A 56 9.64 21.32 -7.78
N GLY A 57 8.88 20.32 -7.32
CA GLY A 57 8.02 19.50 -8.17
C GLY A 57 7.25 18.45 -7.37
N ARG A 58 6.50 17.61 -8.06
CA ARG A 58 5.79 16.45 -7.49
C ARG A 58 5.93 15.26 -8.43
N GLY A 59 5.98 14.06 -7.84
CA GLY A 59 6.11 12.80 -8.56
C GLY A 59 7.51 12.59 -9.13
N GLY A 60 7.83 11.35 -9.47
CA GLY A 60 9.04 10.95 -10.16
C GLY A 60 8.71 10.32 -11.50
N ILE A 61 9.73 10.10 -12.31
CA ILE A 61 9.62 9.33 -13.55
C ILE A 61 10.85 8.45 -13.67
N GLU A 62 10.60 7.19 -13.64
CA GLU A 62 11.60 6.14 -13.71
C GLU A 62 11.92 5.74 -15.15
N HIS A 63 13.18 5.36 -15.39
CA HIS A 63 13.69 4.86 -16.66
C HIS A 63 14.57 3.61 -16.47
N LEU A 64 15.04 3.00 -17.55
CA LEU A 64 15.89 1.80 -17.50
C LEU A 64 17.19 2.00 -16.69
N ASN A 65 17.75 3.21 -16.71
CA ASN A 65 19.01 3.55 -16.06
C ASN A 65 19.09 5.00 -15.60
N SER A 66 17.94 5.61 -15.34
CA SER A 66 17.83 6.94 -14.74
C SER A 66 16.46 7.14 -14.08
N ALA A 67 16.39 8.14 -13.19
CA ALA A 67 15.13 8.63 -12.66
C ALA A 67 15.16 10.16 -12.57
N ALA A 68 14.06 10.82 -12.93
CA ALA A 68 13.88 12.25 -12.72
C ALA A 68 13.03 12.48 -11.47
N VAL A 69 13.54 13.25 -10.51
CA VAL A 69 12.93 13.43 -9.19
C VAL A 69 12.94 14.89 -8.76
N PRO A 70 11.94 15.40 -8.03
CA PRO A 70 12.04 16.69 -7.37
C PRO A 70 13.06 16.61 -6.24
N PHE A 71 13.90 17.66 -6.11
CA PHE A 71 14.87 17.76 -5.05
C PHE A 71 15.16 19.23 -4.71
N ASN A 72 14.80 19.64 -3.51
CA ASN A 72 14.89 21.02 -3.05
C ASN A 72 16.16 21.32 -2.23
N GLY A 73 17.17 20.47 -2.25
CA GLY A 73 18.41 20.66 -1.49
C GLY A 73 18.20 20.58 0.03
N GLY A 74 18.57 21.66 0.76
CA GLY A 74 18.47 21.73 2.22
C GLY A 74 17.13 21.27 2.78
N PRO A 75 15.97 21.84 2.38
CA PRO A 75 14.67 21.45 2.89
C PRO A 75 14.32 19.95 2.74
N SER A 76 14.86 19.29 1.72
CA SER A 76 14.69 17.86 1.50
C SER A 76 15.48 16.99 2.50
N LEU A 77 16.45 17.56 3.22
CA LEU A 77 17.41 16.83 4.05
C LEU A 77 17.59 17.43 5.45
N GLU A 78 16.86 18.48 5.79
CA GLU A 78 17.04 19.28 7.01
C GLU A 78 16.71 18.49 8.28
N THR A 79 15.56 17.82 8.30
CA THR A 79 15.16 16.94 9.42
C THR A 79 15.40 15.48 9.10
N ARG A 80 15.41 14.63 10.14
CA ARG A 80 15.51 13.17 9.96
C ARG A 80 14.37 12.65 9.10
N GLU A 81 13.14 13.08 9.36
CA GLU A 81 11.94 12.67 8.63
C GLU A 81 11.98 13.13 7.17
N ALA A 82 12.41 14.36 6.90
CA ALA A 82 12.55 14.88 5.53
C ALA A 82 13.61 14.08 4.76
N ARG A 83 14.72 13.74 5.42
CA ARG A 83 15.78 12.93 4.82
C ARG A 83 15.31 11.51 4.52
N ILE A 84 14.63 10.84 5.47
CA ILE A 84 14.06 9.50 5.25
C ILE A 84 13.10 9.56 4.06
N ARG A 85 12.11 10.45 4.05
CA ARG A 85 11.17 10.60 2.93
C ARG A 85 11.85 10.85 1.59
N THR A 86 12.95 11.63 1.58
CA THR A 86 13.70 11.87 0.34
C THR A 86 14.43 10.62 -0.12
N LEU A 87 15.02 9.86 0.79
CA LEU A 87 15.70 8.60 0.47
C LEU A 87 14.73 7.50 0.09
N ASP A 88 13.57 7.38 0.75
CA ASP A 88 12.48 6.48 0.37
C ASP A 88 12.06 6.75 -1.08
N PHE A 89 11.79 8.02 -1.41
CA PHE A 89 11.39 8.40 -2.76
C PHE A 89 12.47 8.14 -3.82
N LEU A 90 13.75 8.40 -3.50
CA LEU A 90 14.86 8.06 -4.39
C LEU A 90 15.04 6.54 -4.53
N ALA A 91 14.80 5.78 -3.47
CA ALA A 91 14.79 4.34 -3.48
C ALA A 91 13.66 3.78 -4.36
N HIS A 92 12.45 4.37 -4.26
CA HIS A 92 11.29 4.05 -5.09
C HIS A 92 11.63 4.16 -6.58
N GLU A 93 12.02 5.36 -7.00
CA GLU A 93 12.35 5.61 -8.41
C GLU A 93 13.55 4.78 -8.89
N TYR A 94 14.50 4.52 -8.01
CA TYR A 94 15.62 3.63 -8.33
C TYR A 94 15.15 2.19 -8.51
N PHE A 95 14.31 1.67 -7.60
CA PHE A 95 13.89 0.26 -7.64
C PHE A 95 13.07 -0.06 -8.90
N HIS A 96 12.42 0.94 -9.48
CA HIS A 96 11.73 0.80 -10.76
C HIS A 96 12.62 0.40 -11.93
N ASN A 97 13.95 0.61 -11.85
CA ASN A 97 14.83 0.05 -12.87
C ASN A 97 14.72 -1.49 -12.96
N TYR A 98 14.36 -2.13 -11.83
CA TYR A 98 14.01 -3.55 -11.75
C TYR A 98 12.52 -3.78 -11.88
N ASN A 99 11.75 -3.34 -10.87
CA ASN A 99 10.29 -3.50 -10.78
C ASN A 99 9.62 -2.31 -11.43
N VAL A 100 9.47 -2.39 -12.60
CA VAL A 100 8.60 -2.34 -13.75
C VAL A 100 9.39 -2.27 -15.06
N LYS A 101 10.61 -1.72 -15.05
CA LYS A 101 11.35 -1.63 -16.33
C LYS A 101 11.88 -2.98 -16.82
N ARG A 102 12.09 -3.95 -15.91
CA ARG A 102 12.59 -5.28 -16.22
C ARG A 102 11.68 -6.39 -15.75
N ILE A 103 11.19 -6.30 -14.50
CA ILE A 103 10.19 -7.18 -13.92
C ILE A 103 8.84 -6.50 -14.07
N ARG A 104 7.97 -6.99 -14.95
CA ARG A 104 6.73 -6.29 -15.27
C ARG A 104 5.60 -7.23 -15.68
N PRO A 105 4.33 -6.81 -15.48
CA PRO A 105 3.20 -7.46 -16.11
C PRO A 105 3.38 -7.48 -17.64
N ILE A 106 2.92 -8.55 -18.29
CA ILE A 106 3.07 -8.69 -19.75
C ILE A 106 2.36 -7.56 -20.52
N ALA A 107 1.29 -7.02 -19.98
CA ALA A 107 0.57 -5.88 -20.55
C ALA A 107 1.38 -4.57 -20.57
N LEU A 108 2.46 -4.47 -19.77
CA LEU A 108 3.31 -3.29 -19.70
C LEU A 108 4.58 -3.43 -20.57
N GLY A 109 4.55 -4.25 -21.61
CA GLY A 109 5.66 -4.25 -22.58
C GLY A 109 5.70 -5.44 -23.53
N PRO A 110 6.03 -5.15 -24.81
CA PRO A 110 6.28 -3.81 -25.35
C PRO A 110 5.04 -2.92 -25.25
N PHE A 111 5.24 -1.61 -24.98
CA PHE A 111 4.12 -0.69 -24.89
C PHE A 111 3.45 -0.48 -26.24
N ASP A 112 2.12 -0.52 -26.26
CA ASP A 112 1.29 0.04 -27.30
C ASP A 112 1.07 1.53 -26.99
N TYR A 113 1.56 2.41 -27.86
CA TYR A 113 1.43 3.87 -27.69
C TYR A 113 0.14 4.42 -28.29
N ASP A 114 -0.64 3.60 -28.98
CA ASP A 114 -1.92 4.01 -29.61
C ASP A 114 -3.11 3.76 -28.67
N THR A 115 -2.94 2.88 -27.66
CA THR A 115 -3.99 2.51 -26.72
C THR A 115 -3.50 2.52 -25.26
N ALA A 116 -4.44 2.49 -24.32
CA ALA A 116 -4.12 2.33 -22.89
C ALA A 116 -3.61 0.91 -22.62
N ASN A 117 -2.43 0.80 -22.00
CA ASN A 117 -1.87 -0.50 -21.57
C ASN A 117 -2.48 -0.89 -20.23
N LEU A 118 -3.68 -1.47 -20.24
CA LEU A 118 -4.44 -1.81 -19.04
C LEU A 118 -3.87 -3.06 -18.37
N THR A 119 -3.71 -3.00 -17.06
CA THR A 119 -3.29 -4.12 -16.22
C THR A 119 -3.94 -4.05 -14.85
N SER A 120 -4.29 -5.20 -14.29
CA SER A 120 -4.78 -5.36 -12.91
C SER A 120 -3.63 -5.40 -11.88
N MET A 121 -2.36 -5.23 -12.30
CA MET A 121 -1.20 -5.59 -11.49
C MET A 121 -0.28 -4.41 -11.13
N LEU A 122 -0.77 -3.15 -11.21
CA LEU A 122 0.02 -2.01 -10.74
C LEU A 122 0.23 -2.04 -9.22
N TRP A 123 -0.62 -2.72 -8.46
CA TRP A 123 -0.40 -2.96 -7.04
C TRP A 123 0.88 -3.77 -6.75
N VAL A 124 1.36 -4.58 -7.72
CA VAL A 124 2.66 -5.23 -7.67
C VAL A 124 3.75 -4.29 -8.19
N SER A 125 3.51 -3.60 -9.30
CA SER A 125 4.50 -2.70 -9.90
C SER A 125 4.86 -1.54 -8.97
N GLU A 126 3.86 -0.95 -8.34
CA GLU A 126 4.01 0.22 -7.46
C GLU A 126 4.05 -0.16 -5.98
N GLY A 127 3.09 -0.97 -5.53
CA GLY A 127 2.99 -1.34 -4.12
C GLY A 127 4.20 -2.13 -3.62
N PHE A 128 4.77 -3.03 -4.43
CA PHE A 128 6.01 -3.71 -4.06
C PHE A 128 7.20 -2.74 -4.10
N THR A 129 7.18 -1.76 -5.01
CA THR A 129 8.21 -0.73 -5.03
C THR A 129 8.16 0.13 -3.77
N VAL A 130 6.96 0.50 -3.26
CA VAL A 130 6.79 1.16 -1.95
C VAL A 130 7.30 0.27 -0.81
N TYR A 131 6.98 -1.02 -0.82
CA TYR A 131 7.52 -1.96 0.16
C TYR A 131 9.05 -1.97 0.17
N TYR A 132 9.67 -2.03 -1.01
CA TYR A 132 11.13 -2.05 -1.13
C TYR A 132 11.79 -0.69 -0.87
N GLU A 133 11.13 0.45 -1.14
CA GLU A 133 11.70 1.75 -0.79
C GLU A 133 12.00 1.83 0.70
N TYR A 134 11.07 1.40 1.56
CA TYR A 134 11.27 1.36 3.01
C TYR A 134 12.36 0.35 3.41
N LEU A 135 12.33 -0.84 2.84
CA LEU A 135 13.34 -1.85 3.16
C LEU A 135 14.74 -1.45 2.74
N MET A 136 14.92 -0.81 1.59
CA MET A 136 16.22 -0.36 1.12
C MET A 136 16.82 0.67 2.08
N VAL A 137 16.01 1.63 2.56
CA VAL A 137 16.47 2.64 3.52
C VAL A 137 16.73 2.02 4.90
N ALA A 138 15.89 1.08 5.35
CA ALA A 138 16.09 0.37 6.61
C ALA A 138 17.32 -0.55 6.57
N ARG A 139 17.49 -1.34 5.52
CA ARG A 139 18.64 -2.23 5.31
C ARG A 139 19.95 -1.45 5.12
N ALA A 140 19.90 -0.22 4.64
CA ALA A 140 21.03 0.70 4.60
C ALA A 140 21.39 1.29 5.99
N GLY A 141 20.64 0.96 7.06
CA GLY A 141 20.84 1.47 8.42
C GLY A 141 20.41 2.94 8.60
N LEU A 142 19.63 3.49 7.67
CA LEU A 142 19.20 4.89 7.67
C LEU A 142 17.80 5.07 8.29
N MET A 143 17.04 3.97 8.42
CA MET A 143 15.75 3.88 9.10
C MET A 143 15.83 2.82 10.19
N ASN A 144 15.35 3.11 11.39
CA ASN A 144 15.28 2.13 12.46
C ASN A 144 14.00 1.29 12.38
N GLN A 145 13.87 0.29 13.26
CA GLN A 145 12.72 -0.62 13.25
C GLN A 145 11.39 0.09 13.46
N ASP A 146 11.31 1.01 14.41
CA ASP A 146 10.06 1.71 14.71
C ASP A 146 9.63 2.58 13.52
N GLU A 147 10.58 3.28 12.89
CA GLU A 147 10.32 4.09 11.69
C GLU A 147 9.86 3.23 10.51
N LEU A 148 10.42 2.02 10.33
CA LEU A 148 9.98 1.07 9.31
C LEU A 148 8.55 0.57 9.58
N LEU A 149 8.28 0.15 10.81
CA LEU A 149 6.95 -0.32 11.19
C LEU A 149 5.89 0.79 11.10
N ASP A 150 6.27 2.03 11.45
CA ASP A 150 5.41 3.21 11.27
C ASP A 150 5.14 3.52 9.79
N ALA A 151 6.11 3.27 8.89
CA ALA A 151 5.92 3.44 7.45
C ALA A 151 4.85 2.46 6.93
N PHE A 152 4.96 1.18 7.24
CA PHE A 152 3.94 0.18 6.88
C PHE A 152 2.58 0.47 7.53
N GLY A 153 2.58 0.89 8.80
CA GLY A 153 1.35 1.27 9.48
C GLY A 153 0.63 2.46 8.83
N ARG A 154 1.38 3.44 8.29
CA ARG A 154 0.80 4.56 7.53
C ARG A 154 0.13 4.09 6.24
N ASP A 155 0.71 3.14 5.51
CA ASP A 155 0.10 2.60 4.30
C ASP A 155 -1.19 1.83 4.60
N MET A 156 -1.17 0.98 5.64
CA MET A 156 -2.37 0.29 6.12
C MET A 156 -3.46 1.30 6.51
N ALA A 157 -3.09 2.33 7.29
CA ALA A 157 -4.03 3.38 7.70
C ALA A 157 -4.57 4.19 6.50
N ALA A 158 -3.75 4.50 5.52
CA ALA A 158 -4.17 5.23 4.32
C ALA A 158 -5.20 4.44 3.50
N TYR A 159 -5.04 3.13 3.40
CA TYR A 159 -5.99 2.24 2.74
C TYR A 159 -7.27 2.07 3.58
N GLU A 160 -7.16 1.63 4.82
CA GLU A 160 -8.28 1.23 5.68
C GLU A 160 -9.17 2.42 6.12
N ASN A 161 -8.59 3.62 6.29
CA ASN A 161 -9.36 4.83 6.61
C ASN A 161 -9.95 5.52 5.36
N SER A 162 -9.64 5.03 4.16
CA SER A 162 -10.28 5.49 2.93
C SER A 162 -11.63 4.81 2.76
N THR A 163 -12.71 5.55 2.58
CA THR A 163 -14.03 4.97 2.25
C THR A 163 -13.97 4.06 1.02
N GLY A 164 -13.02 4.32 0.11
CA GLY A 164 -12.80 3.53 -1.10
C GLY A 164 -12.52 2.05 -0.84
N HIS A 165 -11.98 1.67 0.34
CA HIS A 165 -11.68 0.27 0.67
C HIS A 165 -12.91 -0.64 0.63
N LEU A 166 -14.12 -0.08 0.86
CA LEU A 166 -15.39 -0.80 0.78
C LEU A 166 -15.85 -1.05 -0.67
N PHE A 167 -15.29 -0.35 -1.64
CA PHE A 167 -15.79 -0.33 -3.03
C PHE A 167 -14.81 -0.87 -4.06
N GLN A 168 -13.50 -0.72 -3.84
CA GLN A 168 -12.52 -0.99 -4.87
C GLN A 168 -11.39 -1.89 -4.36
N SER A 169 -11.08 -2.94 -5.10
CA SER A 169 -9.91 -3.79 -4.86
C SER A 169 -8.62 -3.15 -5.40
N ALA A 170 -7.45 -3.67 -5.00
CA ALA A 170 -6.17 -3.23 -5.55
C ALA A 170 -6.04 -3.55 -7.05
N ALA A 171 -6.54 -4.70 -7.48
CA ALA A 171 -6.58 -5.09 -8.89
C ALA A 171 -7.47 -4.15 -9.71
N GLN A 172 -8.66 -3.79 -9.20
CA GLN A 172 -9.56 -2.86 -9.88
C GLN A 172 -8.97 -1.45 -9.92
N SER A 173 -8.39 -0.95 -8.82
CA SER A 173 -7.71 0.35 -8.77
C SER A 173 -6.55 0.43 -9.76
N SER A 174 -5.79 -0.67 -9.91
CA SER A 174 -4.73 -0.79 -10.90
C SER A 174 -5.27 -0.67 -12.32
N TYR A 175 -6.35 -1.38 -12.63
CA TYR A 175 -6.96 -1.39 -13.96
C TYR A 175 -7.58 -0.04 -14.33
N ASP A 176 -8.21 0.62 -13.37
CA ASP A 176 -8.93 1.88 -13.57
C ASP A 176 -8.03 3.13 -13.53
N THR A 177 -6.72 2.98 -13.36
CA THR A 177 -5.78 4.10 -13.13
C THR A 177 -5.82 5.17 -14.22
N TRP A 178 -6.07 4.78 -15.49
CA TRP A 178 -6.16 5.71 -16.61
C TRP A 178 -7.33 6.71 -16.49
N THR A 179 -8.38 6.32 -15.80
CA THR A 179 -9.59 7.15 -15.64
C THR A 179 -9.72 7.78 -14.26
N GLN A 180 -9.20 7.12 -13.24
CA GLN A 180 -9.39 7.50 -11.83
C GLN A 180 -8.12 8.06 -11.18
N GLY A 181 -6.95 7.85 -11.80
CA GLY A 181 -5.65 8.19 -11.23
C GLY A 181 -5.17 7.18 -10.19
N PRO A 182 -3.89 7.26 -9.79
CA PRO A 182 -3.22 6.25 -8.98
C PRO A 182 -3.46 6.36 -7.47
N PHE A 183 -3.92 7.52 -6.98
CA PHE A 183 -3.99 7.83 -5.54
C PHE A 183 -5.41 7.88 -4.99
N GLY A 184 -6.37 7.37 -5.73
CA GLY A 184 -7.77 7.51 -5.41
C GLY A 184 -8.31 8.90 -5.78
N GLY A 185 -9.45 8.93 -6.45
CA GLY A 185 -10.09 10.17 -6.89
C GLY A 185 -10.91 10.84 -5.79
N ARG A 186 -10.94 12.17 -5.78
CA ARG A 186 -11.97 12.90 -5.04
C ARG A 186 -13.23 12.90 -5.88
N SER A 187 -14.30 12.29 -5.39
CA SER A 187 -15.62 12.46 -5.97
C SER A 187 -16.05 13.95 -5.88
N ARG A 188 -16.50 14.54 -6.98
CA ARG A 188 -17.12 15.88 -6.95
C ARG A 188 -18.46 15.77 -6.21
N GLY A 189 -18.47 16.14 -4.93
CA GLY A 189 -19.68 16.22 -4.09
C GLY A 189 -20.23 14.90 -3.58
N GLY A 190 -19.46 13.78 -3.66
CA GLY A 190 -19.87 12.47 -3.18
C GLY A 190 -18.77 11.73 -2.40
N ILE A 191 -19.05 10.48 -2.05
CA ILE A 191 -18.13 9.60 -1.34
C ILE A 191 -17.02 9.16 -2.29
N SER A 192 -15.76 9.18 -1.82
CA SER A 192 -14.66 8.59 -2.58
C SER A 192 -14.80 7.06 -2.59
N LYS A 193 -14.99 6.49 -3.79
CA LYS A 193 -15.12 5.04 -3.99
C LYS A 193 -13.83 4.39 -4.51
N THR A 194 -12.73 5.12 -4.49
CA THR A 194 -11.45 4.68 -5.03
C THR A 194 -10.37 4.62 -3.97
N ILE A 195 -9.41 3.71 -4.15
CA ILE A 195 -8.23 3.53 -3.29
C ILE A 195 -6.95 3.83 -4.04
N SER A 196 -5.84 3.94 -3.29
CA SER A 196 -4.50 3.87 -3.86
C SER A 196 -4.00 2.43 -3.87
N TYR A 197 -3.67 1.92 -5.06
CA TYR A 197 -3.01 0.62 -5.18
C TYR A 197 -1.56 0.63 -4.67
N TYR A 198 -0.94 1.79 -4.47
CA TYR A 198 0.36 1.93 -3.79
C TYR A 198 0.26 1.46 -2.35
N ASN A 199 -0.63 2.05 -1.56
CA ASN A 199 -0.76 1.75 -0.13
C ASN A 199 -1.26 0.32 0.12
N LYS A 200 -2.35 -0.10 -0.56
CA LYS A 200 -2.83 -1.48 -0.41
C LYS A 200 -1.80 -2.48 -0.92
N GLY A 201 -1.10 -2.19 -2.01
CA GLY A 201 -0.07 -3.04 -2.58
C GLY A 201 1.15 -3.19 -1.67
N SER A 202 1.62 -2.10 -1.02
CA SER A 202 2.68 -2.13 0.00
C SER A 202 2.29 -3.03 1.19
N ALA A 203 1.09 -2.85 1.72
CA ALA A 203 0.57 -3.71 2.78
C ALA A 203 0.55 -5.19 2.37
N LEU A 204 0.03 -5.52 1.17
CA LEU A 204 -0.01 -6.89 0.67
C LEU A 204 1.38 -7.47 0.42
N ALA A 205 2.36 -6.67 -0.01
CA ALA A 205 3.75 -7.08 -0.16
C ALA A 205 4.36 -7.49 1.19
N LEU A 206 4.12 -6.72 2.25
CA LEU A 206 4.53 -7.09 3.61
C LEU A 206 3.90 -8.41 4.04
N LEU A 207 2.57 -8.58 3.87
CA LEU A 207 1.89 -9.84 4.25
C LEU A 207 2.44 -11.03 3.47
N LEU A 208 2.72 -10.86 2.19
CA LEU A 208 3.29 -11.90 1.33
C LEU A 208 4.70 -12.27 1.78
N ASP A 209 5.57 -11.29 2.07
CA ASP A 209 6.93 -11.57 2.55
C ASP A 209 6.92 -12.31 3.89
N LEU A 210 6.12 -11.83 4.85
CA LEU A 210 5.99 -12.49 6.16
C LEU A 210 5.46 -13.92 6.03
N LYS A 211 4.49 -14.16 5.15
CA LYS A 211 3.97 -15.52 4.87
C LYS A 211 5.03 -16.41 4.26
N ILE A 212 5.77 -15.95 3.25
CA ILE A 212 6.86 -16.71 2.62
C ILE A 212 7.93 -17.06 3.67
N ARG A 213 8.36 -16.08 4.47
CA ARG A 213 9.35 -16.29 5.53
C ARG A 213 8.86 -17.33 6.54
N HIS A 214 7.65 -17.22 7.01
CA HIS A 214 7.07 -18.17 7.97
C HIS A 214 7.04 -19.59 7.41
N GLU A 215 6.45 -19.80 6.24
CA GLU A 215 6.30 -21.14 5.65
C GLU A 215 7.64 -21.79 5.31
N THR A 216 8.60 -21.01 4.89
CA THR A 216 9.94 -21.50 4.54
C THR A 216 10.92 -21.55 5.71
N LYS A 217 10.46 -21.26 6.97
CA LYS A 217 11.32 -21.14 8.14
C LYS A 217 12.44 -20.12 7.92
N ASN A 218 12.07 -18.98 7.39
CA ASN A 218 12.89 -17.82 7.06
C ASN A 218 14.02 -18.10 6.04
N ARG A 219 13.92 -19.17 5.25
CA ARG A 219 14.91 -19.51 4.22
C ARG A 219 14.69 -18.78 2.90
N LYS A 220 13.49 -18.26 2.68
CA LYS A 220 13.10 -17.49 1.47
C LYS A 220 12.28 -16.27 1.90
N SER A 221 12.27 -15.28 1.03
CA SER A 221 11.56 -14.01 1.23
C SER A 221 10.95 -13.54 -0.09
N LEU A 222 10.35 -12.36 -0.06
CA LEU A 222 9.90 -11.70 -1.29
C LEU A 222 11.07 -11.36 -2.23
N ASP A 223 12.30 -11.17 -1.71
CA ASP A 223 13.49 -11.02 -2.53
C ASP A 223 13.68 -12.24 -3.46
N THR A 224 13.40 -13.46 -2.97
CA THR A 224 13.46 -14.69 -3.78
C THR A 224 12.44 -14.69 -4.92
N VAL A 225 11.25 -14.14 -4.68
CA VAL A 225 10.23 -13.95 -5.73
C VAL A 225 10.76 -12.99 -6.80
N MET A 226 11.26 -11.82 -6.39
CA MET A 226 11.77 -10.80 -7.31
C MET A 226 12.95 -11.32 -8.13
N GLN A 227 13.90 -12.03 -7.53
CA GLN A 227 15.01 -12.68 -8.24
C GLN A 227 14.52 -13.72 -9.26
N THR A 228 13.49 -14.50 -8.90
CA THR A 228 12.90 -15.50 -9.79
C THR A 228 12.22 -14.84 -10.98
N LEU A 229 11.43 -13.78 -10.73
CA LEU A 229 10.79 -13.01 -11.79
C LEU A 229 11.81 -12.36 -12.72
N TYR A 230 12.86 -11.75 -12.17
CA TYR A 230 13.94 -11.13 -12.94
C TYR A 230 14.65 -12.16 -13.84
N ARG A 231 15.11 -13.29 -13.26
CA ARG A 231 15.81 -14.31 -13.99
C ARG A 231 14.93 -14.94 -15.07
N ARG A 232 13.74 -15.46 -14.66
CA ARG A 232 12.88 -16.24 -15.56
C ARG A 232 12.26 -15.39 -16.67
N PHE A 233 11.65 -14.26 -16.31
CA PHE A 233 10.87 -13.49 -17.29
C PHE A 233 11.73 -12.47 -18.05
N TYR A 234 12.56 -11.70 -17.34
CA TYR A 234 13.40 -10.72 -18.02
C TYR A 234 14.61 -11.34 -18.72
N LYS A 235 15.40 -12.19 -18.03
CA LYS A 235 16.66 -12.73 -18.59
C LYS A 235 16.44 -13.89 -19.58
N GLU A 236 15.59 -14.85 -19.24
CA GLU A 236 15.39 -16.08 -20.01
C GLU A 236 14.28 -15.90 -21.06
N LEU A 237 13.06 -15.57 -20.64
CA LEU A 237 11.90 -15.47 -21.54
C LEU A 237 11.80 -14.15 -22.30
N LYS A 238 12.52 -13.10 -21.87
CA LYS A 238 12.55 -11.78 -22.50
C LYS A 238 11.16 -11.13 -22.68
N ARG A 239 10.26 -11.36 -21.73
CA ARG A 239 8.90 -10.80 -21.69
C ARG A 239 8.45 -10.51 -20.28
N GLY A 240 7.31 -9.86 -20.11
CA GLY A 240 6.60 -9.75 -18.84
C GLY A 240 5.95 -11.08 -18.42
N TRP A 241 5.46 -11.12 -17.20
CA TRP A 241 4.71 -12.23 -16.61
C TRP A 241 3.20 -11.98 -16.70
N THR A 242 2.40 -13.06 -16.73
CA THR A 242 0.94 -13.01 -16.56
C THR A 242 0.57 -13.06 -15.08
N ASP A 243 -0.66 -12.64 -14.73
CA ASP A 243 -1.14 -12.67 -13.35
C ASP A 243 -1.03 -14.06 -12.71
N ASP A 244 -1.37 -15.12 -13.47
CA ASP A 244 -1.23 -16.51 -13.04
C ASP A 244 0.23 -16.93 -12.86
N GLU A 245 1.13 -16.49 -13.74
CA GLU A 245 2.57 -16.77 -13.61
C GLU A 245 3.17 -16.09 -12.38
N PHE A 246 2.78 -14.85 -12.09
CA PHE A 246 3.19 -14.15 -10.89
C PHE A 246 2.74 -14.91 -9.64
N ARG A 247 1.46 -15.27 -9.57
CA ARG A 247 0.90 -16.08 -8.48
C ARG A 247 1.64 -17.41 -8.32
N ALA A 248 1.88 -18.12 -9.42
CA ALA A 248 2.59 -19.39 -9.39
C ALA A 248 4.04 -19.27 -8.87
N VAL A 249 4.75 -18.17 -9.18
CA VAL A 249 6.08 -17.91 -8.62
C VAL A 249 6.00 -17.67 -7.13
N CYS A 250 5.03 -16.88 -6.64
CA CYS A 250 4.83 -16.65 -5.21
C CYS A 250 4.51 -17.95 -4.45
N GLU A 251 3.55 -18.75 -4.95
CA GLU A 251 3.14 -20.01 -4.33
C GLU A 251 4.27 -21.06 -4.36
N THR A 252 5.02 -21.15 -5.45
CA THR A 252 6.21 -22.03 -5.54
C THR A 252 7.31 -21.60 -4.55
N THR A 253 7.49 -20.30 -4.37
CA THR A 253 8.48 -19.76 -3.43
C THR A 253 8.07 -20.04 -1.99
N ALA A 254 6.80 -19.82 -1.65
CA ALA A 254 6.24 -20.09 -0.33
C ALA A 254 6.15 -21.61 -0.01
N GLY A 255 5.97 -22.44 -1.04
CA GLY A 255 5.69 -23.87 -0.91
C GLY A 255 4.26 -24.22 -0.47
N VAL A 256 3.37 -23.21 -0.46
CA VAL A 256 1.96 -23.33 -0.07
C VAL A 256 1.07 -22.46 -0.96
N PRO A 257 -0.24 -22.78 -1.09
CA PRO A 257 -1.20 -21.88 -1.73
C PRO A 257 -1.31 -20.53 -1.01
N LEU A 258 -1.47 -19.47 -1.78
CA LEU A 258 -1.57 -18.09 -1.27
C LEU A 258 -2.93 -17.44 -1.62
N ALA A 259 -3.97 -18.27 -1.77
CA ALA A 259 -5.30 -17.85 -2.24
C ALA A 259 -5.85 -16.65 -1.47
N GLU A 260 -5.68 -16.60 -0.15
CA GLU A 260 -6.19 -15.54 0.71
C GLU A 260 -5.53 -14.17 0.40
N ILE A 261 -4.21 -14.13 0.20
CA ILE A 261 -3.50 -12.88 -0.13
C ILE A 261 -3.96 -12.35 -1.51
N PHE A 262 -4.11 -13.25 -2.48
CA PHE A 262 -4.63 -12.88 -3.81
C PHE A 262 -6.11 -12.51 -3.78
N GLN A 263 -6.89 -13.06 -2.85
CA GLN A 263 -8.26 -12.62 -2.58
C GLN A 263 -8.28 -11.19 -2.05
N TYR A 264 -7.41 -10.83 -1.10
CA TYR A 264 -7.28 -9.44 -0.62
C TYR A 264 -6.91 -8.47 -1.75
N ALA A 265 -6.06 -8.89 -2.70
CA ALA A 265 -5.71 -8.06 -3.85
C ALA A 265 -6.87 -7.85 -4.81
N SER A 266 -7.74 -8.86 -5.02
CA SER A 266 -8.79 -8.86 -6.04
C SER A 266 -10.19 -8.50 -5.54
N THR A 267 -10.37 -8.36 -4.21
CA THR A 267 -11.66 -8.07 -3.58
C THR A 267 -11.54 -6.94 -2.55
N THR A 268 -12.68 -6.58 -1.97
CA THR A 268 -12.78 -5.64 -0.84
C THR A 268 -12.92 -6.38 0.51
N THR A 269 -12.56 -7.65 0.57
CA THR A 269 -12.56 -8.43 1.81
C THR A 269 -11.61 -7.81 2.83
N ASP A 270 -12.05 -7.71 4.08
CA ASP A 270 -11.27 -7.22 5.20
C ASP A 270 -9.97 -8.01 5.36
N ILE A 271 -8.87 -7.30 5.59
CA ILE A 271 -7.54 -7.92 5.73
C ILE A 271 -7.29 -8.27 7.19
N ASP A 272 -6.94 -9.52 7.46
CA ASP A 272 -6.48 -9.97 8.78
C ASP A 272 -4.98 -9.69 8.93
N TYR A 273 -4.64 -8.44 9.26
CA TYR A 273 -3.26 -8.01 9.45
C TYR A 273 -2.56 -8.75 10.59
N ASP A 274 -3.25 -8.95 11.71
CA ASP A 274 -2.64 -9.55 12.92
C ASP A 274 -2.19 -10.99 12.67
N LYS A 275 -2.92 -11.74 11.88
CA LYS A 275 -2.52 -13.09 11.45
C LYS A 275 -1.14 -13.12 10.81
N TYR A 276 -0.87 -12.18 9.91
CA TYR A 276 0.41 -12.14 9.18
C TYR A 276 1.51 -11.45 9.98
N LEU A 277 1.20 -10.38 10.69
CA LEU A 277 2.15 -9.69 11.55
C LEU A 277 2.68 -10.61 12.65
N ALA A 278 1.84 -11.52 13.17
CA ALA A 278 2.24 -12.52 14.14
C ALA A 278 3.39 -13.42 13.66
N TYR A 279 3.57 -13.64 12.35
CA TYR A 279 4.70 -14.42 11.82
C TYR A 279 6.07 -13.78 12.11
N ALA A 280 6.10 -12.47 12.36
CA ALA A 280 7.31 -11.74 12.76
C ALA A 280 7.27 -11.30 14.23
N GLY A 281 6.36 -11.86 15.05
CA GLY A 281 6.21 -11.43 16.43
C GLY A 281 5.70 -9.98 16.56
N LEU A 282 4.87 -9.56 15.63
CA LEU A 282 4.26 -8.23 15.57
C LEU A 282 2.73 -8.34 15.72
N GLN A 283 2.10 -7.24 16.09
CA GLN A 283 0.65 -7.07 16.13
C GLN A 283 0.28 -5.61 15.89
N LEU A 284 -0.96 -5.34 15.55
CA LEU A 284 -1.48 -3.98 15.59
C LEU A 284 -1.74 -3.56 17.05
N GLU A 285 -1.57 -2.27 17.32
CA GLU A 285 -2.01 -1.69 18.58
C GLU A 285 -3.54 -1.86 18.72
N LYS A 286 -4.00 -2.15 19.92
CA LYS A 286 -5.42 -2.40 20.16
C LYS A 286 -6.28 -1.21 19.73
N PRO A 287 -7.41 -1.45 19.06
CA PRO A 287 -8.35 -0.39 18.72
C PRO A 287 -8.93 0.26 19.98
N VAL A 288 -9.30 1.53 19.87
CA VAL A 288 -9.90 2.30 20.96
C VAL A 288 -11.37 2.55 20.65
N GLU A 289 -12.25 2.14 21.54
CA GLU A 289 -13.65 2.51 21.48
C GLU A 289 -13.81 3.99 21.83
N LEU A 290 -14.54 4.71 20.99
CA LEU A 290 -14.89 6.11 21.21
C LEU A 290 -16.28 6.20 21.86
N PRO A 291 -16.58 7.29 22.59
CA PRO A 291 -17.89 7.48 23.20
C PRO A 291 -19.01 7.76 22.18
N ASP A 292 -18.66 7.95 20.92
CA ASP A 292 -19.60 8.29 19.87
C ASP A 292 -20.41 7.07 19.44
N ALA A 293 -21.70 7.29 19.20
CA ALA A 293 -22.58 6.28 18.63
C ALA A 293 -22.21 6.00 17.17
N TYR A 294 -22.39 4.77 16.76
CA TYR A 294 -21.99 4.28 15.45
C TYR A 294 -23.06 3.39 14.81
N LEU A 295 -23.35 3.63 13.54
CA LEU A 295 -24.30 2.88 12.74
C LEU A 295 -23.59 1.95 11.73
N GLY A 296 -22.54 2.42 11.06
CA GLY A 296 -21.74 1.63 10.12
C GLY A 296 -22.33 1.57 8.72
N VAL A 297 -22.99 2.63 8.26
CA VAL A 297 -23.43 2.79 6.88
C VAL A 297 -22.69 3.94 6.21
N VAL A 298 -22.43 3.77 4.94
CA VAL A 298 -22.06 4.83 4.01
C VAL A 298 -23.27 5.07 3.13
N ALA A 299 -23.87 6.27 3.22
CA ALA A 299 -25.06 6.62 2.44
C ALA A 299 -24.81 7.86 1.59
N GLU A 300 -25.39 7.90 0.41
CA GLU A 300 -25.27 9.00 -0.56
C GLU A 300 -26.65 9.42 -1.09
N ASP A 301 -26.78 10.68 -1.48
CA ASP A 301 -27.98 11.16 -2.16
C ASP A 301 -27.94 10.75 -3.64
N VAL A 302 -28.95 10.03 -4.05
CA VAL A 302 -29.15 9.62 -5.45
C VAL A 302 -30.53 10.06 -5.88
N ASP A 303 -30.59 11.10 -6.70
CA ASP A 303 -31.85 11.68 -7.20
C ASP A 303 -32.84 12.06 -6.08
N GLY A 304 -32.32 12.68 -5.00
CA GLY A 304 -33.13 13.12 -3.87
C GLY A 304 -33.58 12.00 -2.91
N ARG A 305 -32.97 10.80 -3.03
CA ARG A 305 -33.17 9.66 -2.17
C ARG A 305 -31.87 9.33 -1.44
N LEU A 306 -31.93 9.12 -0.15
CA LEU A 306 -30.77 8.68 0.62
C LEU A 306 -30.58 7.17 0.47
N VAL A 307 -29.59 6.74 -0.29
CA VAL A 307 -29.33 5.35 -0.61
C VAL A 307 -28.08 4.85 0.11
N VAL A 308 -28.16 3.66 0.71
CA VAL A 308 -27.00 2.97 1.30
C VAL A 308 -26.06 2.55 0.18
N ALA A 309 -24.89 3.16 0.13
CA ALA A 309 -23.84 2.84 -0.82
C ALA A 309 -22.97 1.67 -0.35
N ALA A 310 -22.69 1.61 0.95
CA ALA A 310 -21.98 0.48 1.57
C ALA A 310 -22.38 0.30 3.03
N VAL A 311 -22.13 -0.89 3.55
CA VAL A 311 -22.29 -1.23 4.97
C VAL A 311 -20.99 -1.86 5.44
N GLU A 312 -20.43 -1.33 6.54
CA GLU A 312 -19.19 -1.87 7.11
C GLU A 312 -19.45 -3.25 7.74
N SER A 313 -18.54 -4.17 7.49
CA SER A 313 -18.62 -5.54 8.02
C SER A 313 -18.66 -5.55 9.56
N GLY A 314 -19.52 -6.36 10.14
CA GLY A 314 -19.69 -6.46 11.59
C GLY A 314 -20.30 -5.22 12.27
N SER A 315 -20.69 -4.18 11.53
CA SER A 315 -21.31 -2.98 12.07
C SER A 315 -22.74 -3.22 12.59
N PRO A 316 -23.28 -2.33 13.44
CA PRO A 316 -24.68 -2.37 13.85
C PRO A 316 -25.68 -2.49 12.69
N ALA A 317 -25.46 -1.75 11.63
CA ALA A 317 -26.28 -1.82 10.42
C ALA A 317 -26.20 -3.19 9.73
N ALA A 318 -24.98 -3.76 9.62
CA ALA A 318 -24.79 -5.10 9.07
C ALA A 318 -25.52 -6.17 9.90
N LEU A 319 -25.40 -6.11 11.23
CA LEU A 319 -26.09 -7.02 12.14
C LEU A 319 -27.60 -6.90 12.06
N ALA A 320 -28.11 -5.72 11.73
CA ALA A 320 -29.53 -5.46 11.50
C ALA A 320 -30.00 -5.76 10.05
N ASN A 321 -29.15 -6.37 9.21
CA ASN A 321 -29.42 -6.69 7.81
C ASN A 321 -29.73 -5.48 6.91
N VAL A 322 -29.21 -4.30 7.24
CA VAL A 322 -29.13 -3.19 6.28
C VAL A 322 -28.17 -3.59 5.18
N ALA A 323 -28.50 -3.30 3.94
CA ALA A 323 -27.72 -3.71 2.79
C ALA A 323 -27.48 -2.56 1.80
N PRO A 324 -26.44 -2.62 0.97
CA PRO A 324 -26.29 -1.71 -0.16
C PRO A 324 -27.56 -1.69 -1.02
N MET A 325 -27.87 -0.51 -1.56
CA MET A 325 -29.08 -0.18 -2.33
C MET A 325 -30.37 -0.05 -1.51
N ASP A 326 -30.36 -0.21 -0.19
CA ASP A 326 -31.50 0.21 0.64
C ASP A 326 -31.64 1.74 0.60
N GLU A 327 -32.87 2.23 0.44
CA GLU A 327 -33.19 3.66 0.60
C GLU A 327 -33.54 3.91 2.07
N ILE A 328 -32.82 4.80 2.75
CA ILE A 328 -33.15 5.26 4.10
C ILE A 328 -34.13 6.42 4.00
N LYS A 329 -35.40 6.16 4.32
CA LYS A 329 -36.47 7.19 4.27
C LYS A 329 -36.53 8.01 5.52
N ALA A 330 -36.31 7.39 6.68
CA ALA A 330 -36.39 8.06 7.99
C ALA A 330 -35.56 7.32 9.05
N VAL A 331 -35.19 8.07 10.08
CA VAL A 331 -34.65 7.55 11.35
C VAL A 331 -35.57 8.03 12.46
N ASP A 332 -36.06 7.13 13.31
CA ASP A 332 -37.03 7.42 14.40
C ASP A 332 -38.24 8.25 13.86
N ALA A 333 -38.77 7.88 12.68
CA ALA A 333 -39.84 8.56 11.95
C ALA A 333 -39.51 9.98 11.43
N VAL A 334 -38.28 10.46 11.59
CA VAL A 334 -37.82 11.74 11.05
C VAL A 334 -37.14 11.52 9.70
N LYS A 335 -37.60 12.20 8.64
CA LYS A 335 -36.97 12.14 7.31
C LYS A 335 -35.56 12.70 7.39
N VAL A 336 -34.60 12.00 6.79
CA VAL A 336 -33.20 12.36 6.80
C VAL A 336 -32.60 12.41 5.40
N ASP A 337 -31.62 13.28 5.19
CA ASP A 337 -30.60 13.24 4.16
C ASP A 337 -29.29 12.71 4.73
N ALA A 338 -28.22 12.66 3.95
CA ALA A 338 -26.93 12.13 4.40
C ALA A 338 -26.33 12.91 5.57
N GLN A 339 -26.50 14.24 5.62
CA GLN A 339 -26.01 15.07 6.70
C GLN A 339 -26.86 14.90 7.96
N ALA A 340 -28.17 14.87 7.81
CA ALA A 340 -29.11 14.66 8.91
C ALA A 340 -28.95 13.27 9.53
N LEU A 341 -28.74 12.22 8.74
CA LEU A 341 -28.44 10.88 9.23
C LEU A 341 -27.22 10.90 10.18
N ASN A 342 -26.11 11.47 9.74
CA ASN A 342 -24.91 11.59 10.57
C ASN A 342 -25.15 12.39 11.85
N THR A 343 -25.92 13.48 11.76
CA THR A 343 -26.26 14.32 12.92
C THR A 343 -27.14 13.57 13.93
N VAL A 344 -28.13 12.83 13.45
CA VAL A 344 -29.01 12.02 14.30
C VAL A 344 -28.20 10.95 15.01
N VAL A 345 -27.36 10.20 14.30
CA VAL A 345 -26.50 9.16 14.91
C VAL A 345 -25.55 9.78 15.92
N ALA A 346 -24.89 10.90 15.60
CA ALA A 346 -23.98 11.59 16.52
C ALA A 346 -24.65 12.14 17.78
N SER A 347 -25.97 12.39 17.76
CA SER A 347 -26.73 12.84 18.92
C SER A 347 -27.10 11.72 19.91
N LYS A 348 -26.92 10.47 19.52
CA LYS A 348 -27.22 9.27 20.32
C LYS A 348 -25.99 8.78 21.08
N LYS A 349 -26.20 7.78 21.92
CA LYS A 349 -25.16 7.07 22.66
C LYS A 349 -25.03 5.64 22.15
N PRO A 350 -23.86 5.01 22.28
CA PRO A 350 -23.74 3.58 22.11
C PRO A 350 -24.73 2.83 23.01
N GLY A 351 -25.40 1.84 22.45
CA GLY A 351 -26.50 1.13 23.13
C GLY A 351 -27.88 1.72 22.91
N ASP A 352 -28.01 2.91 22.35
CA ASP A 352 -29.32 3.44 21.97
C ASP A 352 -29.87 2.66 20.76
N LYS A 353 -31.19 2.48 20.75
CA LYS A 353 -31.91 1.91 19.62
C LYS A 353 -32.41 3.02 18.70
N VAL A 354 -32.26 2.81 17.42
CA VAL A 354 -32.87 3.66 16.37
C VAL A 354 -33.69 2.79 15.43
N THR A 355 -34.81 3.34 14.96
CA THR A 355 -35.64 2.68 13.96
C THR A 355 -35.38 3.30 12.60
N LEU A 356 -34.82 2.53 11.67
CA LEU A 356 -34.65 2.92 10.29
C LEU A 356 -35.92 2.53 9.50
N THR A 357 -36.53 3.48 8.81
CA THR A 357 -37.51 3.17 7.77
C THR A 357 -36.75 3.01 6.46
N LEU A 358 -36.65 1.78 6.00
CA LEU A 358 -35.93 1.40 4.78
C LEU A 358 -36.91 1.06 3.66
N ALA A 359 -36.54 1.38 2.41
CA ALA A 359 -37.20 0.82 1.23
C ALA A 359 -36.21 -0.07 0.47
N ARG A 360 -36.56 -1.33 0.26
CA ARG A 360 -35.79 -2.34 -0.48
C ARG A 360 -36.65 -2.90 -1.60
N ALA A 361 -36.24 -2.76 -2.86
CA ALA A 361 -37.01 -3.18 -4.03
C ALA A 361 -38.47 -2.68 -4.01
N GLY A 362 -38.69 -1.43 -3.57
CA GLY A 362 -40.00 -0.79 -3.51
C GLY A 362 -40.88 -1.20 -2.31
N LYS A 363 -40.42 -2.07 -1.44
CA LYS A 363 -41.11 -2.46 -0.20
C LYS A 363 -40.51 -1.73 0.99
N GLU A 364 -41.36 -1.08 1.78
CA GLU A 364 -40.93 -0.44 3.02
C GLU A 364 -40.94 -1.43 4.20
N ALA A 365 -39.93 -1.30 5.05
CA ALA A 365 -39.84 -2.03 6.30
C ALA A 365 -39.19 -1.14 7.38
N GLN A 366 -39.56 -1.36 8.61
CA GLN A 366 -38.87 -0.77 9.76
C GLN A 366 -37.84 -1.78 10.28
N VAL A 367 -36.61 -1.29 10.49
CA VAL A 367 -35.49 -2.07 11.00
C VAL A 367 -34.97 -1.39 12.28
N GLU A 368 -35.05 -2.10 13.38
CA GLU A 368 -34.46 -1.64 14.64
C GLU A 368 -32.96 -1.93 14.63
N VAL A 369 -32.15 -0.92 14.91
CA VAL A 369 -30.69 -1.02 15.00
C VAL A 369 -30.23 -0.59 16.38
N LEU A 370 -29.49 -1.45 17.06
CA LEU A 370 -28.79 -1.13 18.30
C LEU A 370 -27.45 -0.48 17.94
N LEU A 371 -27.29 0.81 18.19
CA LEU A 371 -26.06 1.53 17.87
C LEU A 371 -24.87 1.02 18.69
N GLY A 372 -23.75 0.85 18.02
CA GLY A 372 -22.49 0.43 18.62
C GLY A 372 -21.61 1.62 19.03
N HIS A 373 -20.43 1.31 19.54
CA HIS A 373 -19.34 2.27 19.70
C HIS A 373 -18.65 2.50 18.37
N LYS A 374 -18.31 3.76 18.08
CA LYS A 374 -17.36 4.05 17.02
C LYS A 374 -15.99 3.55 17.45
N VAL A 375 -15.36 2.73 16.62
CA VAL A 375 -14.03 2.18 16.91
C VAL A 375 -13.01 2.95 16.09
N ARG A 376 -12.02 3.52 16.77
CA ARG A 376 -10.83 4.05 16.11
C ARG A 376 -9.77 2.95 16.06
N ARG A 377 -9.56 2.37 14.89
CA ARG A 377 -8.48 1.42 14.66
C ARG A 377 -7.14 2.15 14.64
N SER A 378 -6.17 1.64 15.38
CA SER A 378 -4.77 2.03 15.27
C SER A 378 -4.10 1.06 14.30
N PHE A 379 -3.39 1.58 13.32
CA PHE A 379 -2.53 0.79 12.44
C PHE A 379 -1.07 0.88 12.85
N LYS A 380 -0.80 1.30 14.07
CA LYS A 380 0.53 1.24 14.66
C LYS A 380 0.90 -0.22 14.90
N ILE A 381 1.98 -0.65 14.25
CA ILE A 381 2.53 -1.99 14.38
C ILE A 381 3.48 -2.00 15.58
N VAL A 382 3.29 -2.94 16.51
CA VAL A 382 4.09 -3.07 17.72
C VAL A 382 4.56 -4.51 17.91
N PRO A 383 5.76 -4.73 18.51
CA PRO A 383 6.21 -6.07 18.87
C PRO A 383 5.33 -6.70 19.95
N ILE A 384 5.16 -8.03 19.91
CA ILE A 384 4.56 -8.79 21.00
C ILE A 384 5.58 -8.99 22.13
N ALA A 385 5.11 -9.24 23.35
CA ALA A 385 5.98 -9.32 24.53
C ALA A 385 6.99 -10.48 24.49
N ASN A 386 6.63 -11.64 23.95
CA ASN A 386 7.44 -12.85 23.96
C ASN A 386 7.42 -13.54 22.59
N PRO A 387 8.13 -12.99 21.58
CA PRO A 387 8.21 -13.63 20.28
C PRO A 387 9.04 -14.93 20.37
N ASP A 388 8.63 -15.93 19.60
CA ASP A 388 9.42 -17.14 19.47
C ASP A 388 10.71 -16.90 18.62
N PRO A 389 11.65 -17.86 18.60
CA PRO A 389 12.90 -17.69 17.85
C PRO A 389 12.71 -17.47 16.34
N LEU A 390 11.68 -18.08 15.72
CA LEU A 390 11.41 -17.89 14.30
C LEU A 390 10.83 -16.50 14.05
N GLN A 391 9.89 -16.06 14.86
CA GLN A 391 9.32 -14.71 14.81
C GLN A 391 10.42 -13.64 14.92
N SER A 392 11.29 -13.78 15.93
CA SER A 392 12.41 -12.86 16.14
C SER A 392 13.38 -12.85 14.96
N ALA A 393 13.69 -14.03 14.38
CA ALA A 393 14.55 -14.14 13.22
C ALA A 393 13.91 -13.49 11.96
N ILE A 394 12.61 -13.65 11.75
CA ILE A 394 11.89 -13.04 10.63
C ILE A 394 11.95 -11.51 10.73
N LEU A 395 11.64 -10.94 11.89
CA LEU A 395 11.70 -9.49 12.11
C LEU A 395 13.11 -8.94 11.92
N HIS A 396 14.12 -9.61 12.49
CA HIS A 396 15.52 -9.24 12.33
C HIS A 396 15.95 -9.26 10.86
N ASP A 397 15.64 -10.35 10.14
CA ASP A 397 16.09 -10.52 8.76
C ASP A 397 15.31 -9.68 7.74
N LEU A 398 14.15 -9.12 8.12
CA LEU A 398 13.45 -8.12 7.33
C LEU A 398 14.35 -6.89 7.07
N MET A 399 15.08 -6.46 8.10
CA MET A 399 15.95 -5.29 8.08
C MET A 399 17.43 -5.60 7.84
N LYS A 400 17.79 -6.89 7.76
CA LYS A 400 19.18 -7.29 7.59
C LYS A 400 19.70 -6.78 6.24
N PRO A 401 20.88 -6.10 6.22
CA PRO A 401 21.52 -5.69 4.98
C PRO A 401 21.71 -6.87 4.03
N GLY A 402 21.37 -6.67 2.77
CA GLY A 402 21.67 -7.62 1.72
C GLY A 402 23.16 -7.60 1.35
N GLU A 403 23.71 -8.73 0.94
CA GLU A 403 25.09 -8.81 0.48
C GLU A 403 25.14 -8.54 -1.04
N LEU A 404 26.02 -7.63 -1.44
CA LEU A 404 26.32 -7.45 -2.86
C LEU A 404 27.08 -8.68 -3.35
N GLY A 405 26.56 -9.34 -4.41
CA GLY A 405 27.30 -10.36 -5.11
C GLY A 405 28.64 -9.80 -5.63
N LYS A 406 29.71 -10.63 -5.57
CA LYS A 406 31.03 -10.26 -6.06
C LYS A 406 31.06 -10.18 -7.58
#